data_4f5ca0aa47ff406226a12a3ee393b2ce
#
_entry.id   4f5ca0aa47ff406226a12a3ee393b2ce
#
_cell.length_a   1.000
_cell.length_b   1.000
_cell.length_c   1.000
_cell.angle_alpha   90.00
_cell.angle_beta   90.00
_cell.angle_gamma   90.00
#
_symmetry.space_group_name_H-M   'P 1'
#
loop_
_entity.id
_entity.type
_entity.pdbx_description
1 polymer ?
#
loop_
_entity_poly.entity_id
_entity_poly.type
_entity_poly.pdbx_seq_one_letter_code
_entity_poly.pdbx_strand_id
1 'polypeptide(L)'
;MQSLYEKKLATYPRTDSQYLTKDMQATAASLILWLRDNMPFGKGCAGEPDIDRVTDDSKVTDHHAIIPTVEIARTDLSELPSGERDVLTLLAVRLLCATTQANQFEAVTAILDCQGYTFTAKGKTILQSGWKEVERIHRMSIRQSETEHRENEDAALPVLKEGQIFENVSASLREGKTSPPKHYTEDTLLSAMETAGAEDMPEDAERKGLGTPATRAATL
;
A
#
# COMPACT_ATOMS: atom_id res chain seq x y z
N MET A 1 8.79 0.52 16.96
CA MET A 1 8.96 -0.91 16.58
C MET A 1 9.65 -1.73 17.65
N GLN A 2 10.88 -1.37 18.10
CA GLN A 2 11.63 -2.15 19.08
C GLN A 2 10.80 -2.43 20.36
N SER A 3 10.14 -1.43 20.92
CA SER A 3 9.27 -1.57 22.09
C SER A 3 8.09 -2.53 21.86
N LEU A 4 7.48 -2.54 20.67
CA LEU A 4 6.42 -3.50 20.32
C LEU A 4 6.93 -4.94 20.28
N TYR A 5 8.14 -5.14 19.77
CA TYR A 5 8.79 -6.44 19.78
C TYR A 5 9.10 -6.91 21.21
N GLU A 6 9.66 -6.05 22.05
CA GLU A 6 9.94 -6.35 23.47
C GLU A 6 8.65 -6.67 24.27
N LYS A 7 7.55 -6.02 23.92
CA LYS A 7 6.20 -6.33 24.46
C LYS A 7 5.56 -7.56 23.80
N LYS A 8 6.24 -8.22 22.86
CA LYS A 8 5.75 -9.36 22.09
C LYS A 8 4.50 -9.07 21.25
N LEU A 9 4.25 -7.81 20.89
CA LEU A 9 3.11 -7.40 20.09
C LEU A 9 3.40 -7.38 18.59
N ALA A 10 4.66 -7.34 18.21
CA ALA A 10 5.11 -7.44 16.82
C ALA A 10 6.28 -8.41 16.71
N THR A 11 6.49 -8.96 15.51
CA THR A 11 7.64 -9.80 15.19
C THR A 11 8.92 -8.97 15.09
N TYR A 12 10.06 -9.62 14.89
CA TYR A 12 11.38 -8.97 14.94
C TYR A 12 11.51 -7.83 13.90
N PRO A 13 11.91 -6.61 14.32
CA PRO A 13 11.79 -5.43 13.47
C PRO A 13 12.93 -5.24 12.46
N ARG A 14 14.02 -5.99 12.56
CA ARG A 14 15.18 -5.86 11.68
C ARG A 14 15.16 -6.98 10.65
N THR A 15 14.35 -6.84 9.63
CA THR A 15 14.25 -7.77 8.51
C THR A 15 14.14 -7.00 7.20
N ASP A 16 14.63 -7.58 6.13
CA ASP A 16 14.46 -7.14 4.75
C ASP A 16 13.37 -7.94 4.02
N SER A 17 12.87 -9.03 4.63
CA SER A 17 11.83 -9.84 4.03
C SER A 17 10.45 -9.21 4.15
N GLN A 18 9.68 -9.34 3.07
CA GLN A 18 8.26 -8.99 2.99
C GLN A 18 7.36 -10.22 3.02
N TYR A 19 7.94 -11.40 3.26
CA TYR A 19 7.25 -12.69 3.22
C TYR A 19 7.29 -13.39 4.57
N LEU A 20 6.30 -14.26 4.78
CA LEU A 20 6.22 -15.18 5.90
C LEU A 20 6.78 -16.56 5.48
N THR A 21 7.18 -17.35 6.46
CA THR A 21 7.56 -18.74 6.26
C THR A 21 6.34 -19.67 6.34
N LYS A 22 6.43 -20.86 5.77
CA LYS A 22 5.31 -21.84 5.74
C LYS A 22 4.88 -22.27 7.13
N ASP A 23 5.79 -22.40 8.08
CA ASP A 23 5.47 -22.72 9.47
C ASP A 23 4.64 -21.65 10.17
N MET A 24 4.69 -20.39 9.68
CA MET A 24 3.88 -19.29 10.19
C MET A 24 2.45 -19.26 9.65
N GLN A 25 2.12 -20.02 8.61
CA GLN A 25 0.81 -19.95 7.93
C GLN A 25 -0.37 -20.12 8.89
N ALA A 26 -0.35 -21.15 9.73
CA ALA A 26 -1.46 -21.42 10.65
C ALA A 26 -1.65 -20.30 11.68
N THR A 27 -0.54 -19.79 12.23
CA THR A 27 -0.56 -18.67 13.18
C THR A 27 -1.03 -17.39 12.52
N ALA A 28 -0.51 -17.06 11.33
CA ALA A 28 -0.90 -15.89 10.57
C ALA A 28 -2.38 -15.96 10.13
N ALA A 29 -2.87 -17.10 9.69
CA ALA A 29 -4.28 -17.29 9.35
C ALA A 29 -5.20 -17.02 10.54
N SER A 30 -4.87 -17.55 11.72
CA SER A 30 -5.63 -17.30 12.96
C SER A 30 -5.63 -15.82 13.34
N LEU A 31 -4.47 -15.17 13.23
CA LEU A 31 -4.33 -13.73 13.48
C LEU A 31 -5.15 -12.89 12.48
N ILE A 32 -5.10 -13.21 11.19
CA ILE A 32 -5.85 -12.51 10.15
C ILE A 32 -7.36 -12.59 10.39
N LEU A 33 -7.87 -13.77 10.75
CA LEU A 33 -9.28 -13.96 11.08
C LEU A 33 -9.67 -13.10 12.30
N TRP A 34 -8.85 -13.12 13.35
CA TRP A 34 -9.09 -12.29 14.51
C TRP A 34 -9.09 -10.78 14.18
N LEU A 35 -8.10 -10.31 13.40
CA LEU A 35 -8.01 -8.91 12.97
C LEU A 35 -9.23 -8.50 12.14
N ARG A 36 -9.68 -9.37 11.23
CA ARG A 36 -10.88 -9.15 10.41
C ARG A 36 -12.13 -8.93 11.26
N ASP A 37 -12.28 -9.76 12.29
CA ASP A 37 -13.50 -9.77 13.09
C ASP A 37 -13.51 -8.70 14.20
N ASN A 38 -12.32 -8.26 14.68
CA ASN A 38 -12.21 -7.38 15.83
C ASN A 38 -11.71 -5.95 15.52
N MET A 39 -11.11 -5.72 14.35
CA MET A 39 -10.64 -4.38 13.99
C MET A 39 -11.64 -3.66 13.09
N PRO A 40 -11.85 -2.32 13.26
CA PRO A 40 -12.82 -1.56 12.46
C PRO A 40 -12.60 -1.68 10.95
N PHE A 41 -11.34 -1.69 10.51
CA PHE A 41 -10.94 -1.81 9.11
C PHE A 41 -11.06 -3.24 8.56
N GLY A 42 -11.22 -4.24 9.43
CA GLY A 42 -11.46 -5.62 9.03
C GLY A 42 -12.76 -5.81 8.24
N LYS A 43 -13.74 -4.91 8.42
CA LYS A 43 -14.98 -4.88 7.62
C LYS A 43 -14.72 -4.67 6.12
N GLY A 44 -13.54 -4.17 5.74
CA GLY A 44 -13.12 -4.02 4.36
C GLY A 44 -12.62 -5.30 3.70
N CYS A 45 -12.41 -6.39 4.48
CA CYS A 45 -11.96 -7.67 3.95
C CYS A 45 -13.12 -8.39 3.26
N ALA A 46 -12.99 -8.60 1.95
CA ALA A 46 -13.91 -9.42 1.17
C ALA A 46 -13.30 -10.79 0.88
N GLY A 47 -14.11 -11.84 0.98
CA GLY A 47 -13.69 -13.22 0.70
C GLY A 47 -12.78 -13.84 1.77
N GLU A 48 -12.24 -15.01 1.45
CA GLU A 48 -11.28 -15.68 2.31
C GLU A 48 -9.89 -15.10 2.14
N PRO A 49 -9.10 -14.97 3.23
CA PRO A 49 -7.73 -14.49 3.17
C PRO A 49 -6.84 -15.44 2.36
N ASP A 50 -6.05 -14.88 1.47
CA ASP A 50 -5.04 -15.61 0.68
C ASP A 50 -3.68 -15.52 1.38
N ILE A 51 -3.43 -16.47 2.29
CA ILE A 51 -2.18 -16.54 3.04
C ILE A 51 -1.00 -17.00 2.18
N ASP A 52 -1.25 -17.77 1.13
CA ASP A 52 -0.19 -18.28 0.25
C ASP A 52 0.49 -17.14 -0.52
N ARG A 53 -0.25 -16.06 -0.79
CA ARG A 53 0.31 -14.86 -1.44
C ARG A 53 1.47 -14.22 -0.67
N VAL A 54 1.44 -14.31 0.65
CA VAL A 54 2.44 -13.68 1.53
C VAL A 54 3.42 -14.70 2.12
N THR A 55 3.37 -15.95 1.68
CA THR A 55 4.21 -17.04 2.19
C THR A 55 5.18 -17.52 1.12
N ASP A 56 6.49 -17.37 1.39
CA ASP A 56 7.52 -17.86 0.48
C ASP A 56 8.84 -18.04 1.25
N ASP A 57 9.17 -19.30 1.59
CA ASP A 57 10.39 -19.62 2.34
C ASP A 57 11.67 -19.20 1.61
N SER A 58 11.66 -19.16 0.27
CA SER A 58 12.83 -18.78 -0.52
C SER A 58 13.17 -17.29 -0.43
N LYS A 59 12.22 -16.48 0.03
CA LYS A 59 12.35 -15.02 0.20
C LYS A 59 12.51 -14.59 1.66
N VAL A 60 12.70 -15.57 2.54
CA VAL A 60 12.99 -15.32 3.96
C VAL A 60 14.40 -15.85 4.24
N THR A 61 15.30 -14.97 4.62
CA THR A 61 16.67 -15.33 5.00
C THR A 61 16.76 -15.59 6.50
N ASP A 62 16.97 -14.57 7.30
CA ASP A 62 17.15 -14.69 8.75
C ASP A 62 15.81 -14.51 9.52
N HIS A 63 15.00 -13.55 9.08
CA HIS A 63 13.74 -13.20 9.72
C HIS A 63 12.65 -12.95 8.66
N HIS A 64 11.43 -13.41 8.95
CA HIS A 64 10.26 -13.17 8.12
C HIS A 64 9.75 -11.71 8.26
N ALA A 65 8.75 -11.34 7.47
CA ALA A 65 8.12 -10.02 7.48
C ALA A 65 7.62 -9.61 8.87
N ILE A 66 7.56 -8.30 9.10
CA ILE A 66 7.05 -7.74 10.34
C ILE A 66 5.52 -7.79 10.34
N ILE A 67 4.95 -8.54 11.28
CA ILE A 67 3.50 -8.63 11.48
C ILE A 67 3.16 -8.46 12.97
N PRO A 68 1.90 -8.13 13.33
CA PRO A 68 1.45 -8.27 14.70
C PRO A 68 1.56 -9.73 15.16
N THR A 69 1.66 -9.95 16.44
CA THR A 69 1.56 -11.29 17.04
C THR A 69 0.14 -11.57 17.52
N VAL A 70 -0.16 -12.81 17.86
CA VAL A 70 -1.45 -13.20 18.44
C VAL A 70 -1.72 -12.54 19.80
N GLU A 71 -0.71 -11.99 20.46
CA GLU A 71 -0.84 -11.28 21.75
C GLU A 71 -1.67 -9.98 21.59
N ILE A 72 -1.81 -9.45 20.38
CA ILE A 72 -2.70 -8.31 20.10
C ILE A 72 -4.15 -8.60 20.57
N ALA A 73 -4.58 -9.86 20.50
CA ALA A 73 -5.92 -10.26 20.90
C ALA A 73 -6.17 -10.18 22.42
N ARG A 74 -5.10 -10.13 23.21
CA ARG A 74 -5.15 -10.11 24.68
C ARG A 74 -4.75 -8.77 25.26
N THR A 75 -4.38 -7.81 24.40
CA THR A 75 -3.83 -6.52 24.82
C THR A 75 -4.89 -5.43 24.67
N ASP A 76 -5.07 -4.64 25.71
CA ASP A 76 -5.83 -3.40 25.59
C ASP A 76 -5.01 -2.36 24.83
N LEU A 77 -5.35 -2.14 23.57
CA LEU A 77 -4.64 -1.19 22.71
C LEU A 77 -4.77 0.25 23.19
N SER A 78 -5.76 0.58 24.02
CA SER A 78 -5.93 1.93 24.55
C SER A 78 -4.86 2.30 25.58
N GLU A 79 -4.25 1.31 26.24
CA GLU A 79 -3.16 1.49 27.21
C GLU A 79 -1.79 1.71 26.54
N LEU A 80 -1.67 1.44 25.23
CA LEU A 80 -0.42 1.67 24.52
C LEU A 80 -0.20 3.16 24.26
N PRO A 81 1.07 3.64 24.30
CA PRO A 81 1.43 4.95 23.77
C PRO A 81 0.92 5.11 22.34
N SER A 82 0.47 6.33 21.98
CA SER A 82 -0.16 6.59 20.68
C SER A 82 0.68 6.10 19.49
N GLY A 83 1.98 6.43 19.47
CA GLY A 83 2.87 6.00 18.38
C GLY A 83 3.04 4.48 18.28
N GLU A 84 3.03 3.76 19.42
CA GLU A 84 3.08 2.29 19.39
C GLU A 84 1.78 1.71 18.85
N ARG A 85 0.64 2.24 19.31
CA ARG A 85 -0.67 1.85 18.82
C ARG A 85 -0.81 2.09 17.32
N ASP A 86 -0.38 3.25 16.83
CA ASP A 86 -0.46 3.63 15.44
C ASP A 86 0.37 2.69 14.56
N VAL A 87 1.60 2.38 14.98
CA VAL A 87 2.47 1.43 14.27
C VAL A 87 1.88 0.02 14.29
N LEU A 88 1.39 -0.46 15.43
CA LEU A 88 0.77 -1.79 15.52
C LEU A 88 -0.50 -1.89 14.64
N THR A 89 -1.30 -0.83 14.64
CA THR A 89 -2.48 -0.72 13.78
C THR A 89 -2.08 -0.74 12.31
N LEU A 90 -1.04 -0.02 11.92
CA LEU A 90 -0.54 -0.02 10.54
C LEU A 90 -0.07 -1.41 10.11
N LEU A 91 0.64 -2.15 10.97
CA LEU A 91 1.05 -3.53 10.69
C LEU A 91 -0.17 -4.44 10.46
N ALA A 92 -1.21 -4.31 11.31
CA ALA A 92 -2.45 -5.07 11.16
C ALA A 92 -3.17 -4.74 9.84
N VAL A 93 -3.27 -3.46 9.49
CA VAL A 93 -3.85 -3.02 8.21
C VAL A 93 -3.07 -3.60 7.03
N ARG A 94 -1.74 -3.53 7.05
CA ARG A 94 -0.90 -4.04 5.97
C ARG A 94 -1.01 -5.55 5.80
N LEU A 95 -1.07 -6.31 6.89
CA LEU A 95 -1.30 -7.75 6.85
C LEU A 95 -2.66 -8.09 6.21
N LEU A 96 -3.73 -7.42 6.62
CA LEU A 96 -5.05 -7.59 6.00
C LEU A 96 -5.05 -7.19 4.52
N CYS A 97 -4.46 -6.06 4.15
CA CYS A 97 -4.35 -5.66 2.74
C CYS A 97 -3.59 -6.68 1.89
N ALA A 98 -2.50 -7.24 2.42
CA ALA A 98 -1.67 -8.20 1.69
C ALA A 98 -2.38 -9.54 1.44
N THR A 99 -3.31 -9.93 2.31
CA THR A 99 -4.02 -11.21 2.24
C THR A 99 -5.46 -11.10 1.72
N THR A 100 -6.01 -9.89 1.60
CA THR A 100 -7.34 -9.66 1.02
C THR A 100 -7.26 -9.70 -0.52
N GLN A 101 -8.39 -9.90 -1.16
CA GLN A 101 -8.52 -9.95 -2.62
C GLN A 101 -7.90 -8.72 -3.30
N ALA A 102 -7.38 -8.92 -4.51
CA ALA A 102 -6.79 -7.86 -5.31
C ALA A 102 -7.83 -6.78 -5.70
N ASN A 103 -7.38 -5.54 -5.79
CA ASN A 103 -8.15 -4.50 -6.44
C ASN A 103 -8.19 -4.77 -7.95
N GLN A 104 -9.38 -4.86 -8.52
CA GLN A 104 -9.60 -5.03 -9.97
C GLN A 104 -10.23 -3.77 -10.54
N PHE A 105 -9.70 -3.30 -11.64
CA PHE A 105 -10.21 -2.12 -12.32
C PHE A 105 -10.00 -2.23 -13.82
N GLU A 106 -10.85 -1.53 -14.57
CA GLU A 106 -10.70 -1.29 -15.99
C GLU A 106 -10.10 0.11 -16.19
N ALA A 107 -8.99 0.18 -16.91
CA ALA A 107 -8.37 1.45 -17.26
C ALA A 107 -8.59 1.70 -18.75
N VAL A 108 -9.14 2.87 -19.09
CA VAL A 108 -9.38 3.31 -20.45
C VAL A 108 -8.51 4.52 -20.74
N THR A 109 -7.81 4.49 -21.88
CA THR A 109 -7.11 5.65 -22.41
C THR A 109 -7.70 5.99 -23.77
N ALA A 110 -8.33 7.14 -23.88
CA ALA A 110 -8.85 7.68 -25.12
C ALA A 110 -7.85 8.67 -25.73
N ILE A 111 -7.52 8.48 -26.98
CA ILE A 111 -6.72 9.40 -27.79
C ILE A 111 -7.67 10.08 -28.77
N LEU A 112 -7.74 11.39 -28.70
CA LEU A 112 -8.64 12.22 -29.48
C LEU A 112 -7.80 13.11 -30.42
N ASP A 113 -8.16 13.18 -31.68
CA ASP A 113 -7.59 14.13 -32.64
C ASP A 113 -8.54 15.31 -32.82
N CYS A 114 -8.01 16.50 -32.80
CA CYS A 114 -8.73 17.72 -33.12
C CYS A 114 -7.84 18.57 -34.01
N GLN A 115 -8.10 18.56 -35.31
CA GLN A 115 -7.35 19.34 -36.31
C GLN A 115 -5.83 19.12 -36.26
N GLY A 116 -5.39 17.89 -36.05
CA GLY A 116 -3.99 17.50 -35.92
C GLY A 116 -3.37 17.68 -34.52
N TYR A 117 -4.14 18.14 -33.55
CA TYR A 117 -3.71 18.17 -32.15
C TYR A 117 -4.25 16.97 -31.41
N THR A 118 -3.37 16.27 -30.74
CA THR A 118 -3.71 15.08 -29.95
C THR A 118 -4.05 15.44 -28.51
N PHE A 119 -5.21 14.98 -28.06
CA PHE A 119 -5.65 15.06 -26.66
C PHE A 119 -5.75 13.65 -26.07
N THR A 120 -5.36 13.49 -24.84
CA THR A 120 -5.44 12.20 -24.13
C THR A 120 -6.34 12.34 -22.93
N ALA A 121 -7.36 11.47 -22.83
CA ALA A 121 -8.19 11.31 -21.66
C ALA A 121 -7.94 9.92 -21.07
N LYS A 122 -7.78 9.87 -19.74
CA LYS A 122 -7.62 8.62 -18.99
C LYS A 122 -8.76 8.48 -18.00
N GLY A 123 -9.33 7.30 -17.92
CA GLY A 123 -10.36 6.96 -16.97
C GLY A 123 -10.12 5.61 -16.35
N LYS A 124 -10.74 5.41 -15.19
CA LYS A 124 -10.63 4.17 -14.43
C LYS A 124 -11.97 3.83 -13.80
N THR A 125 -12.42 2.61 -14.01
CA THR A 125 -13.63 2.07 -13.40
C THR A 125 -13.25 0.93 -12.47
N ILE A 126 -13.55 1.06 -11.18
CA ILE A 126 -13.26 0.03 -10.19
C ILE A 126 -14.32 -1.07 -10.33
N LEU A 127 -13.88 -2.29 -10.65
CA LEU A 127 -14.72 -3.48 -10.73
C LEU A 127 -14.83 -4.17 -9.36
N GLN A 128 -13.74 -4.18 -8.61
CA GLN A 128 -13.64 -4.75 -7.26
C GLN A 128 -12.64 -3.93 -6.43
N SER A 129 -13.08 -3.41 -5.31
CA SER A 129 -12.22 -2.59 -4.42
C SER A 129 -11.09 -3.41 -3.80
N GLY A 130 -11.35 -4.67 -3.42
CA GLY A 130 -10.37 -5.55 -2.82
C GLY A 130 -9.69 -4.91 -1.59
N TRP A 131 -8.40 -5.08 -1.45
CA TRP A 131 -7.61 -4.56 -0.32
C TRP A 131 -7.71 -3.04 -0.11
N LYS A 132 -8.07 -2.28 -1.15
CA LYS A 132 -8.25 -0.82 -1.02
C LYS A 132 -9.39 -0.43 -0.09
N GLU A 133 -10.39 -1.31 0.09
CA GLU A 133 -11.48 -1.05 1.01
C GLU A 133 -11.01 -1.08 2.47
N VAL A 134 -10.12 -2.01 2.82
CA VAL A 134 -9.46 -2.07 4.14
C VAL A 134 -8.71 -0.75 4.41
N GLU A 135 -7.91 -0.34 3.44
CA GLU A 135 -7.11 0.90 3.55
C GLU A 135 -8.00 2.15 3.63
N ARG A 136 -9.09 2.21 2.84
CA ARG A 136 -10.06 3.30 2.87
C ARG A 136 -10.70 3.45 4.25
N ILE A 137 -11.17 2.37 4.85
CA ILE A 137 -11.80 2.39 6.18
C ILE A 137 -10.78 2.85 7.24
N HIS A 138 -9.55 2.34 7.16
CA HIS A 138 -8.49 2.77 8.07
C HIS A 138 -8.19 4.27 7.93
N ARG A 139 -8.02 4.79 6.71
CA ARG A 139 -7.78 6.22 6.47
C ARG A 139 -8.93 7.09 7.01
N MET A 140 -10.17 6.65 6.84
CA MET A 140 -11.33 7.38 7.37
C MET A 140 -11.31 7.44 8.90
N SER A 141 -10.83 6.41 9.59
CA SER A 141 -10.73 6.40 11.05
C SER A 141 -9.65 7.36 11.59
N ILE A 142 -8.60 7.62 10.81
CA ILE A 142 -7.53 8.57 11.17
C ILE A 142 -7.94 10.01 10.81
N ARG A 143 -8.61 10.21 9.68
CA ARG A 143 -8.96 11.54 9.11
C ARG A 143 -10.11 12.27 9.79
N GLN A 144 -10.66 11.80 10.90
CA GLN A 144 -11.63 12.59 11.66
C GLN A 144 -11.10 13.94 12.16
N SER A 145 -9.81 14.25 11.91
CA SER A 145 -9.16 15.51 12.30
C SER A 145 -8.50 16.32 11.18
N GLU A 146 -8.44 15.86 9.93
CA GLU A 146 -7.74 16.61 8.87
C GLU A 146 -8.56 16.74 7.58
N THR A 147 -8.63 18.00 7.10
CA THR A 147 -9.30 18.43 5.86
C THR A 147 -8.85 17.66 4.62
N GLU A 148 -9.83 17.25 3.86
CA GLU A 148 -9.81 16.54 2.60
C GLU A 148 -8.65 16.91 1.64
N HIS A 149 -7.67 16.04 1.48
CA HIS A 149 -7.05 15.87 0.18
C HIS A 149 -7.93 14.90 -0.60
N ARG A 150 -8.74 15.42 -1.50
CA ARG A 150 -9.37 14.62 -2.55
C ARG A 150 -8.23 13.99 -3.35
N GLU A 151 -7.97 12.71 -3.13
CA GLU A 151 -7.35 11.91 -4.18
C GLU A 151 -8.24 12.13 -5.40
N ASN A 152 -7.65 12.54 -6.53
CA ASN A 152 -8.34 12.50 -7.80
C ASN A 152 -8.81 11.05 -7.97
N GLU A 153 -10.07 10.77 -7.59
CA GLU A 153 -10.72 9.55 -8.03
C GLU A 153 -10.66 9.65 -9.56
N ASP A 154 -9.89 8.75 -10.17
CA ASP A 154 -9.81 8.65 -11.62
C ASP A 154 -11.23 8.58 -12.13
N ALA A 155 -11.72 9.64 -12.75
CA ALA A 155 -13.09 9.72 -13.20
C ALA A 155 -13.31 8.62 -14.24
N ALA A 156 -14.41 7.89 -14.12
CA ALA A 156 -14.80 6.94 -15.16
C ALA A 156 -15.06 7.71 -16.46
N LEU A 157 -14.47 7.27 -17.56
CA LEU A 157 -14.81 7.79 -18.86
C LEU A 157 -16.16 7.20 -19.33
N PRO A 158 -16.96 7.95 -20.09
CA PRO A 158 -18.12 7.37 -20.76
C PRO A 158 -17.69 6.27 -21.73
N VAL A 159 -18.63 5.42 -22.12
CA VAL A 159 -18.37 4.40 -23.14
C VAL A 159 -18.01 5.09 -24.46
N LEU A 160 -16.78 4.89 -24.91
CA LEU A 160 -16.25 5.45 -26.13
C LEU A 160 -16.10 4.36 -27.18
N LYS A 161 -16.27 4.75 -28.47
CA LYS A 161 -16.04 3.87 -29.61
C LYS A 161 -14.93 4.45 -30.50
N GLU A 162 -14.14 3.58 -31.08
CA GLU A 162 -13.15 3.99 -32.09
C GLU A 162 -13.85 4.67 -33.27
N GLY A 163 -13.28 5.79 -33.73
CA GLY A 163 -13.87 6.61 -34.78
C GLY A 163 -15.07 7.45 -34.38
N GLN A 164 -15.43 7.51 -33.08
CA GLN A 164 -16.51 8.37 -32.60
C GLN A 164 -16.18 9.83 -32.82
N ILE A 165 -17.11 10.57 -33.41
CA ILE A 165 -16.97 12.02 -33.65
C ILE A 165 -17.73 12.77 -32.54
N PHE A 166 -17.06 13.77 -31.99
CA PHE A 166 -17.65 14.73 -31.05
C PHE A 166 -17.89 16.06 -31.75
N GLU A 167 -19.14 16.48 -31.75
CA GLU A 167 -19.55 17.80 -32.28
C GLU A 167 -19.59 18.81 -31.15
N ASN A 168 -19.40 20.09 -31.48
CA ASN A 168 -19.50 21.22 -30.55
C ASN A 168 -18.54 21.12 -29.33
N VAL A 169 -17.29 20.72 -29.59
CA VAL A 169 -16.25 20.71 -28.56
C VAL A 169 -15.69 22.11 -28.32
N SER A 170 -15.35 22.41 -27.07
CA SER A 170 -14.62 23.62 -26.70
C SER A 170 -13.30 23.24 -26.01
N ALA A 171 -12.26 24.01 -26.30
CA ALA A 171 -10.97 23.88 -25.65
C ALA A 171 -10.70 25.10 -24.76
N SER A 172 -10.12 24.88 -23.60
CA SER A 172 -9.65 25.94 -22.73
C SER A 172 -8.17 25.77 -22.40
N LEU A 173 -7.43 26.87 -22.45
CA LEU A 173 -6.02 26.88 -22.06
C LEU A 173 -5.93 27.20 -20.56
N ARG A 174 -5.19 26.36 -19.82
CA ARG A 174 -4.82 26.63 -18.45
C ARG A 174 -3.32 26.91 -18.38
N GLU A 175 -2.99 28.10 -17.91
CA GLU A 175 -1.61 28.40 -17.56
C GLU A 175 -1.27 27.82 -16.18
N GLY A 176 -0.10 27.22 -16.07
CA GLY A 176 0.42 26.68 -14.84
C GLY A 176 1.93 26.87 -14.75
N LYS A 177 2.46 26.78 -13.54
CA LYS A 177 3.91 26.77 -13.31
C LYS A 177 4.31 25.39 -12.80
N THR A 178 5.38 24.84 -13.34
CA THR A 178 6.02 23.66 -12.77
C THR A 178 6.63 24.04 -11.41
N SER A 179 6.56 23.14 -10.46
CA SER A 179 7.30 23.24 -9.21
C SER A 179 8.50 22.30 -9.22
N PRO A 180 9.60 22.67 -8.57
CA PRO A 180 10.72 21.76 -8.42
C PRO A 180 10.29 20.49 -7.64
N PRO A 181 11.03 19.38 -7.77
CA PRO A 181 10.85 18.23 -6.92
C PRO A 181 10.90 18.65 -5.44
N LYS A 182 10.07 18.04 -4.62
CA LYS A 182 10.12 18.26 -3.17
C LYS A 182 11.44 17.73 -2.61
N HIS A 183 11.95 18.40 -1.57
CA HIS A 183 13.06 17.84 -0.79
C HIS A 183 12.68 16.47 -0.23
N TYR A 184 13.66 15.61 -0.06
CA TYR A 184 13.46 14.34 0.61
C TYR A 184 12.98 14.57 2.05
N THR A 185 12.01 13.80 2.46
CA THR A 185 11.71 13.51 3.86
C THR A 185 12.48 12.26 4.27
N GLU A 186 12.55 11.95 5.55
CA GLU A 186 13.19 10.71 6.05
C GLU A 186 12.59 9.47 5.35
N ASP A 187 11.26 9.40 5.22
CA ASP A 187 10.55 8.32 4.54
C ASP A 187 10.93 8.21 3.06
N THR A 188 10.87 9.31 2.32
CA THR A 188 11.19 9.31 0.88
C THR A 188 12.68 9.07 0.62
N LEU A 189 13.56 9.48 1.55
CA LEU A 189 14.98 9.21 1.46
C LEU A 189 15.27 7.71 1.69
N LEU A 190 14.63 7.09 2.69
CA LEU A 190 14.74 5.64 2.91
C LEU A 190 14.29 4.86 1.67
N SER A 191 13.16 5.24 1.08
CA SER A 191 12.65 4.62 -0.13
C SER A 191 13.59 4.80 -1.33
N ALA A 192 14.19 5.99 -1.49
CA ALA A 192 15.18 6.23 -2.53
C ALA A 192 16.46 5.41 -2.33
N MET A 193 16.91 5.24 -1.08
CA MET A 193 18.05 4.37 -0.76
C MET A 193 17.77 2.90 -1.06
N GLU A 194 16.55 2.44 -0.86
CA GLU A 194 16.13 1.06 -1.16
C GLU A 194 16.15 0.76 -2.66
N THR A 195 15.80 1.73 -3.48
CA THR A 195 15.74 1.59 -4.94
C THR A 195 16.97 2.12 -5.67
N ALA A 196 17.96 2.65 -4.94
CA ALA A 196 19.17 3.22 -5.54
C ALA A 196 19.90 2.22 -6.43
N GLY A 197 20.25 2.64 -7.64
CA GLY A 197 20.94 1.81 -8.64
C GLY A 197 20.04 0.81 -9.38
N ALA A 198 18.73 0.80 -9.12
CA ALA A 198 17.82 -0.15 -9.74
C ALA A 198 17.70 0.03 -11.28
N GLU A 199 17.92 1.25 -11.77
CA GLU A 199 17.88 1.57 -13.21
C GLU A 199 19.09 1.03 -13.99
N ASP A 200 20.22 0.85 -13.30
CA ASP A 200 21.48 0.39 -13.90
C ASP A 200 21.69 -1.13 -13.76
N MET A 201 20.74 -1.85 -13.14
CA MET A 201 20.86 -3.28 -12.89
C MET A 201 20.07 -4.11 -13.92
N PRO A 202 20.57 -5.30 -14.32
CA PRO A 202 19.79 -6.26 -15.09
C PRO A 202 18.48 -6.63 -14.40
N GLU A 203 17.43 -6.96 -15.17
CA GLU A 203 16.09 -7.28 -14.63
C GLU A 203 16.09 -8.48 -13.67
N ASP A 204 17.03 -9.40 -13.84
CA ASP A 204 17.22 -10.62 -13.02
C ASP A 204 18.15 -10.41 -11.83
N ALA A 205 18.76 -9.22 -11.67
CA ALA A 205 19.63 -8.95 -10.55
C ALA A 205 18.83 -8.71 -9.26
N GLU A 206 19.32 -9.29 -8.18
CA GLU A 206 18.78 -9.04 -6.85
C GLU A 206 19.04 -7.59 -6.45
N ARG A 207 17.97 -6.79 -6.34
CA ARG A 207 18.05 -5.37 -6.01
C ARG A 207 18.25 -5.19 -4.51
N LYS A 208 19.46 -4.84 -4.11
CA LYS A 208 19.80 -4.63 -2.67
C LYS A 208 19.75 -3.17 -2.22
N GLY A 209 19.71 -2.22 -3.15
CA GLY A 209 19.78 -0.79 -2.84
C GLY A 209 21.05 -0.45 -2.04
N LEU A 210 20.98 0.61 -1.24
CA LEU A 210 22.06 1.04 -0.36
C LEU A 210 21.88 0.50 1.06
N GLY A 211 22.67 -0.47 1.46
CA GLY A 211 22.66 -1.06 2.80
C GLY A 211 21.39 -1.88 3.14
N THR A 212 21.36 -2.40 4.34
CA THR A 212 20.17 -3.08 4.90
C THR A 212 19.15 -2.09 5.43
N PRO A 213 17.86 -2.46 5.64
CA PRO A 213 16.87 -1.59 6.27
C PRO A 213 17.33 -1.00 7.60
N ALA A 214 17.98 -1.81 8.44
CA ALA A 214 18.51 -1.35 9.72
C ALA A 214 19.65 -0.33 9.56
N THR A 215 20.53 -0.54 8.58
CA THR A 215 21.64 0.40 8.29
C THR A 215 21.10 1.71 7.74
N ARG A 216 20.13 1.66 6.83
CA ARG A 216 19.49 2.86 6.28
C ARG A 216 18.82 3.70 7.37
N ALA A 217 18.05 3.07 8.25
CA ALA A 217 17.39 3.76 9.35
C ALA A 217 18.36 4.35 10.38
N ALA A 218 19.56 3.79 10.54
CA ALA A 218 20.58 4.32 11.44
C ALA A 218 21.40 5.47 10.83
N THR A 219 21.27 5.72 9.53
CA THR A 219 22.00 6.78 8.81
C THR A 219 21.25 8.12 8.88
N LEU A 220 19.95 8.11 9.16
CA LEU A 220 19.09 9.27 9.35
C LEU A 220 19.12 9.75 10.80
#